data_b1b7e4198ddeb0d4710880ac4ddb2a91
#
_entry.id   b1b7e4198ddeb0d4710880ac4ddb2a91
#
_cell.length_a   1.000
_cell.length_b   1.000
_cell.length_c   1.000
_cell.angle_alpha   90.00
_cell.angle_beta   90.00
_cell.angle_gamma   90.00
#
_symmetry.space_group_name_H-M   'P 1'
#
loop_
_entity.id
_entity.type
_entity.pdbx_description
1 polymer ?
#
loop_
_entity_poly.entity_id
_entity_poly.type
_entity_poly.pdbx_seq_one_letter_code
_entity_poly.pdbx_strand_id
1 'polypeptide(L)'
;MQQYDRGYRRNALWQMSPVNTLIIVINVLVFAGLSFLGDTTDVRFMYNHGASFWPAIIEEHEYYRLLTCTFIHFGISHLLNNMLVLAYIGDNLERALGKIKYLIVYLAAGVGSSAVSAVWSMMKDEYSVSGGASGAIFGVVGALLVIVIRNRGQLEDLNSHQLMLFAGFAIYHGVMSAGIDNMAHISGFVIGALLGGLLYRRKR
;
A
#
# COMPACT_ATOMS: atom_id res chain seq x y z
N MET A 1 -17.77 -27.98 -19.71
CA MET A 1 -17.67 -26.66 -19.06
C MET A 1 -16.34 -26.39 -18.34
N GLN A 2 -15.47 -27.39 -18.15
CA GLN A 2 -14.16 -27.27 -17.48
C GLN A 2 -12.95 -26.96 -18.39
N GLN A 3 -13.09 -26.96 -19.70
CA GLN A 3 -11.97 -26.83 -20.65
C GLN A 3 -11.71 -25.37 -21.08
N TYR A 4 -12.70 -24.49 -20.89
CA TYR A 4 -12.57 -23.04 -21.24
C TYR A 4 -11.79 -22.26 -20.18
N ASP A 5 -11.74 -22.75 -18.94
CA ASP A 5 -11.12 -22.09 -17.77
C ASP A 5 -9.59 -22.25 -17.72
N ARG A 6 -9.05 -23.34 -18.31
CA ARG A 6 -7.59 -23.60 -18.29
C ARG A 6 -6.76 -22.78 -19.26
N GLY A 7 -7.35 -22.33 -20.38
CA GLY A 7 -6.66 -21.48 -21.37
C GLY A 7 -6.47 -20.04 -20.88
N TYR A 8 -7.46 -19.51 -20.15
CA TYR A 8 -7.42 -18.17 -19.59
C TYR A 8 -6.39 -18.06 -18.44
N ARG A 9 -6.24 -19.11 -17.62
CA ARG A 9 -5.28 -19.18 -16.51
C ARG A 9 -3.81 -19.14 -16.94
N ARG A 10 -3.45 -19.78 -18.07
CA ARG A 10 -2.05 -19.87 -18.53
C ARG A 10 -1.50 -18.56 -19.10
N ASN A 11 -2.35 -17.72 -19.68
CA ASN A 11 -1.95 -16.44 -20.23
C ASN A 11 -2.00 -15.28 -19.20
N ALA A 12 -2.76 -15.44 -18.11
CA ALA A 12 -2.89 -14.42 -17.06
C ALA A 12 -1.65 -14.31 -16.17
N LEU A 13 -0.89 -15.39 -15.99
CA LEU A 13 0.30 -15.41 -15.11
C LEU A 13 1.47 -14.54 -15.61
N TRP A 14 1.45 -14.10 -16.88
CA TRP A 14 2.51 -13.30 -17.50
C TRP A 14 2.08 -11.90 -17.94
N GLN A 15 0.82 -11.53 -17.76
CA GLN A 15 0.34 -10.17 -18.03
C GLN A 15 0.35 -9.38 -16.71
N MET A 16 1.50 -8.83 -16.35
CA MET A 16 1.61 -7.89 -15.24
C MET A 16 0.63 -6.74 -15.45
N SER A 17 -0.12 -6.41 -14.41
CA SER A 17 -1.05 -5.28 -14.41
C SER A 17 -0.28 -3.97 -14.57
N PRO A 18 -0.54 -3.17 -15.63
CA PRO A 18 0.38 -2.10 -16.03
C PRO A 18 0.47 -0.95 -15.03
N VAL A 19 -0.62 -0.62 -14.32
CA VAL A 19 -0.59 0.46 -13.31
C VAL A 19 0.16 0.00 -12.08
N ASN A 20 -0.06 -1.23 -11.63
CA ASN A 20 0.70 -1.80 -10.51
C ASN A 20 2.20 -1.88 -10.83
N THR A 21 2.54 -2.35 -12.03
CA THR A 21 3.93 -2.38 -12.51
C THR A 21 4.54 -0.97 -12.54
N LEU A 22 3.82 0.02 -13.04
CA LEU A 22 4.28 1.41 -13.07
C LEU A 22 4.53 1.94 -11.65
N ILE A 23 3.65 1.67 -10.71
CA ILE A 23 3.82 2.08 -9.30
C ILE A 23 5.07 1.43 -8.70
N ILE A 24 5.30 0.12 -8.93
CA ILE A 24 6.51 -0.57 -8.49
C ILE A 24 7.76 0.10 -9.09
N VAL A 25 7.76 0.35 -10.40
CA VAL A 25 8.88 1.01 -11.08
C VAL A 25 9.15 2.40 -10.51
N ILE A 26 8.12 3.20 -10.24
CA ILE A 26 8.27 4.52 -9.62
C ILE A 26 8.93 4.39 -8.25
N ASN A 27 8.47 3.48 -7.38
CA ASN A 27 9.06 3.25 -6.07
C ASN A 27 10.54 2.86 -6.15
N VAL A 28 10.87 1.95 -7.08
CA VAL A 28 12.28 1.52 -7.30
C VAL A 28 13.13 2.67 -7.81
N LEU A 29 12.65 3.49 -8.75
CA LEU A 29 13.37 4.63 -9.28
C LEU A 29 13.58 5.74 -8.24
N VAL A 30 12.55 6.04 -7.42
CA VAL A 30 12.67 7.00 -6.31
C VAL A 30 13.72 6.50 -5.31
N PHE A 31 13.66 5.23 -4.92
CA PHE A 31 14.64 4.66 -4.00
C PHE A 31 16.06 4.68 -4.58
N ALA A 32 16.24 4.30 -5.84
CA ALA A 32 17.55 4.33 -6.50
C ALA A 32 18.10 5.77 -6.56
N GLY A 33 17.26 6.76 -6.90
CA GLY A 33 17.64 8.17 -6.91
C GLY A 33 18.08 8.66 -5.53
N LEU A 34 17.30 8.36 -4.48
CA LEU A 34 17.65 8.73 -3.10
C LEU A 34 18.91 8.03 -2.62
N SER A 35 19.10 6.74 -2.94
CA SER A 35 20.32 5.98 -2.58
C SER A 35 21.57 6.51 -3.27
N PHE A 36 21.42 7.13 -4.45
CA PHE A 36 22.52 7.81 -5.13
C PHE A 36 22.90 9.15 -4.46
N LEU A 37 21.90 9.85 -3.87
CA LEU A 37 22.09 11.16 -3.23
C LEU A 37 22.56 11.04 -1.77
N GLY A 38 22.26 9.95 -1.07
CA GLY A 38 22.63 9.77 0.33
C GLY A 38 22.15 8.45 0.94
N ASP A 39 22.22 8.39 2.27
CA ASP A 39 21.84 7.21 3.03
C ASP A 39 20.33 7.18 3.28
N THR A 40 19.64 6.24 2.62
CA THR A 40 18.19 6.04 2.79
C THR A 40 17.79 5.46 4.14
N THR A 41 18.73 5.14 5.02
CA THR A 41 18.46 4.75 6.41
C THR A 41 18.57 5.92 7.39
N ASP A 42 19.16 7.04 6.96
CA ASP A 42 19.27 8.26 7.77
C ASP A 42 17.93 9.01 7.81
N VAL A 43 17.39 9.17 9.02
CA VAL A 43 16.08 9.79 9.26
C VAL A 43 16.04 11.26 8.79
N ARG A 44 17.13 12.02 9.03
CA ARG A 44 17.22 13.43 8.64
C ARG A 44 17.29 13.58 7.11
N PHE A 45 18.06 12.70 6.46
CA PHE A 45 18.10 12.66 5.00
C PHE A 45 16.71 12.39 4.42
N MET A 46 15.98 11.40 4.94
CA MET A 46 14.65 11.05 4.46
C MET A 46 13.61 12.15 4.74
N TYR A 47 13.69 12.80 5.90
CA TYR A 47 12.88 13.99 6.21
C TYR A 47 13.09 15.10 5.17
N ASN A 48 14.33 15.42 4.84
CA ASN A 48 14.67 16.46 3.86
C ASN A 48 14.20 16.11 2.43
N HIS A 49 13.89 14.84 2.16
CA HIS A 49 13.44 14.36 0.85
C HIS A 49 11.94 14.00 0.80
N GLY A 50 11.14 14.47 1.78
CA GLY A 50 9.69 14.40 1.71
C GLY A 50 9.05 13.22 2.45
N ALA A 51 9.74 12.60 3.42
CA ALA A 51 9.12 11.68 4.37
C ALA A 51 8.06 12.39 5.23
N SER A 52 7.10 11.64 5.73
CA SER A 52 6.02 12.14 6.60
C SER A 52 6.57 12.56 7.95
N PHE A 53 6.17 13.74 8.41
CA PHE A 53 6.47 14.28 9.74
C PHE A 53 5.36 15.25 10.10
N TRP A 54 4.59 14.97 11.16
CA TRP A 54 3.37 15.73 11.45
C TRP A 54 3.58 17.24 11.66
N PRO A 55 4.67 17.74 12.32
CA PRO A 55 4.87 19.19 12.44
C PRO A 55 5.02 19.87 11.08
N ALA A 56 5.83 19.29 10.18
CA ALA A 56 5.98 19.83 8.83
C ALA A 56 4.66 19.82 8.04
N ILE A 57 3.85 18.77 8.18
CA ILE A 57 2.57 18.65 7.49
C ILE A 57 1.53 19.62 8.04
N ILE A 58 1.40 19.71 9.37
CA ILE A 58 0.28 20.41 10.03
C ILE A 58 0.64 21.87 10.35
N GLU A 59 1.84 22.14 10.87
CA GLU A 59 2.26 23.47 11.30
C GLU A 59 2.92 24.25 10.14
N GLU A 60 3.74 23.58 9.32
CA GLU A 60 4.45 24.21 8.20
C GLU A 60 3.69 24.10 6.87
N HIS A 61 2.53 23.41 6.86
CA HIS A 61 1.64 23.21 5.70
C HIS A 61 2.29 22.48 4.51
N GLU A 62 3.28 21.61 4.76
CA GLU A 62 3.94 20.81 3.74
C GLU A 62 3.10 19.58 3.33
N TYR A 63 1.87 19.80 2.87
CA TYR A 63 0.90 18.74 2.54
C TYR A 63 1.36 17.77 1.46
N TYR A 64 2.34 18.16 0.63
CA TYR A 64 2.93 17.28 -0.37
C TYR A 64 3.54 16.01 0.24
N ARG A 65 3.98 16.08 1.51
CA ARG A 65 4.54 14.94 2.25
C ARG A 65 3.55 13.78 2.42
N LEU A 66 2.25 14.08 2.44
CA LEU A 66 1.21 13.04 2.50
C LEU A 66 1.25 12.10 1.28
N LEU A 67 1.71 12.61 0.14
CA LEU A 67 1.87 11.83 -1.08
C LEU A 67 3.29 11.30 -1.22
N THR A 68 4.31 12.15 -1.07
CA THR A 68 5.71 11.77 -1.32
C THR A 68 6.20 10.67 -0.40
N CYS A 69 5.79 10.68 0.86
CA CYS A 69 6.14 9.64 1.82
C CYS A 69 5.73 8.24 1.37
N THR A 70 4.67 8.11 0.54
CA THR A 70 4.19 6.82 0.02
C THR A 70 5.18 6.16 -0.95
N PHE A 71 6.12 6.93 -1.49
CA PHE A 71 7.12 6.43 -2.45
C PHE A 71 8.55 6.37 -1.87
N ILE A 72 8.73 6.80 -0.62
CA ILE A 72 10.02 6.84 0.09
C ILE A 72 10.17 5.61 0.96
N HIS A 73 11.36 4.95 0.92
CA HIS A 73 11.60 3.73 1.70
C HIS A 73 12.90 3.82 2.50
N PHE A 74 12.80 3.49 3.80
CA PHE A 74 13.94 3.45 4.73
C PHE A 74 14.73 2.16 4.55
N GLY A 75 15.72 2.19 3.64
CA GLY A 75 16.59 1.07 3.32
C GLY A 75 15.98 0.04 2.36
N ILE A 76 16.88 -0.75 1.77
CA ILE A 76 16.56 -1.71 0.70
C ILE A 76 15.60 -2.81 1.14
N SER A 77 15.71 -3.31 2.38
CA SER A 77 14.83 -4.36 2.90
C SER A 77 13.38 -3.90 2.98
N HIS A 78 13.15 -2.63 3.37
CA HIS A 78 11.84 -2.03 3.42
C HIS A 78 11.23 -1.93 2.01
N LEU A 79 12.00 -1.43 1.04
CA LEU A 79 11.56 -1.39 -0.36
C LEU A 79 11.20 -2.78 -0.88
N LEU A 80 12.11 -3.76 -0.75
CA LEU A 80 11.91 -5.11 -1.29
C LEU A 80 10.65 -5.77 -0.71
N ASN A 81 10.43 -5.68 0.60
CA ASN A 81 9.24 -6.24 1.25
C ASN A 81 7.97 -5.60 0.69
N ASN A 82 7.92 -4.27 0.56
CA ASN A 82 6.77 -3.59 -0.02
C ASN A 82 6.53 -3.98 -1.48
N MET A 83 7.57 -4.00 -2.30
CA MET A 83 7.44 -4.33 -3.73
C MET A 83 7.03 -5.78 -3.97
N LEU A 84 7.51 -6.73 -3.18
CA LEU A 84 7.08 -8.14 -3.27
C LEU A 84 5.59 -8.30 -2.96
N VAL A 85 5.13 -7.67 -1.88
CA VAL A 85 3.70 -7.71 -1.53
C VAL A 85 2.87 -7.01 -2.62
N LEU A 86 3.29 -5.83 -3.06
CA LEU A 86 2.58 -5.07 -4.08
C LEU A 86 2.51 -5.80 -5.42
N ALA A 87 3.60 -6.48 -5.83
CA ALA A 87 3.63 -7.26 -7.06
C ALA A 87 2.55 -8.35 -7.07
N TYR A 88 2.34 -9.02 -5.95
CA TYR A 88 1.34 -10.10 -5.85
C TYR A 88 -0.07 -9.57 -5.56
N ILE A 89 -0.24 -8.79 -4.51
CA ILE A 89 -1.57 -8.33 -4.06
C ILE A 89 -2.12 -7.23 -4.98
N GLY A 90 -1.28 -6.30 -5.43
CA GLY A 90 -1.68 -5.20 -6.30
C GLY A 90 -2.13 -5.67 -7.68
N ASP A 91 -1.45 -6.67 -8.24
CA ASP A 91 -1.82 -7.29 -9.50
C ASP A 91 -3.24 -7.88 -9.46
N ASN A 92 -3.58 -8.61 -8.39
CA ASN A 92 -4.92 -9.15 -8.19
C ASN A 92 -5.99 -8.06 -8.07
N LEU A 93 -5.71 -6.97 -7.37
CA LEU A 93 -6.68 -5.87 -7.23
C LEU A 93 -6.88 -5.12 -8.54
N GLU A 94 -5.80 -4.84 -9.29
CA GLU A 94 -5.91 -4.16 -10.59
C GLU A 94 -6.73 -4.99 -11.58
N ARG A 95 -6.56 -6.32 -11.63
CA ARG A 95 -7.39 -7.21 -12.45
C ARG A 95 -8.86 -7.17 -12.04
N ALA A 96 -9.13 -7.12 -10.73
CA ALA A 96 -10.49 -7.11 -10.21
C ALA A 96 -11.25 -5.79 -10.45
N LEU A 97 -10.58 -4.64 -10.27
CA LEU A 97 -11.18 -3.31 -10.33
C LEU A 97 -10.97 -2.60 -11.67
N GLY A 98 -9.92 -2.95 -12.40
CA GLY A 98 -9.41 -2.18 -13.56
C GLY A 98 -8.48 -1.03 -13.14
N LYS A 99 -7.71 -0.55 -14.09
CA LYS A 99 -6.59 0.38 -13.94
C LYS A 99 -6.90 1.63 -13.11
N ILE A 100 -7.96 2.36 -13.50
CA ILE A 100 -8.29 3.67 -12.89
C ILE A 100 -8.73 3.50 -11.43
N LYS A 101 -9.61 2.52 -11.15
CA LYS A 101 -10.11 2.29 -9.80
C LYS A 101 -9.01 1.76 -8.88
N TYR A 102 -8.12 0.92 -9.40
CA TYR A 102 -6.93 0.48 -8.69
C TYR A 102 -6.05 1.66 -8.27
N LEU A 103 -5.74 2.56 -9.21
CA LEU A 103 -4.94 3.76 -8.95
C LEU A 103 -5.60 4.65 -7.87
N ILE A 104 -6.93 4.83 -7.94
CA ILE A 104 -7.69 5.59 -6.93
C ILE A 104 -7.54 4.93 -5.56
N VAL A 105 -7.70 3.61 -5.45
CA VAL A 105 -7.54 2.90 -4.17
C VAL A 105 -6.14 3.08 -3.61
N TYR A 106 -5.10 2.87 -4.44
CA TYR A 106 -3.71 2.99 -4.01
C TYR A 106 -3.38 4.39 -3.49
N LEU A 107 -3.67 5.42 -4.29
CA LEU A 107 -3.34 6.81 -3.93
C LEU A 107 -4.19 7.31 -2.76
N ALA A 108 -5.49 7.05 -2.77
CA ALA A 108 -6.37 7.52 -1.69
C ALA A 108 -6.06 6.82 -0.35
N ALA A 109 -5.73 5.52 -0.38
CA ALA A 109 -5.30 4.82 0.82
C ALA A 109 -3.92 5.30 1.30
N GLY A 110 -2.97 5.54 0.39
CA GLY A 110 -1.64 6.06 0.73
C GLY A 110 -1.71 7.44 1.37
N VAL A 111 -2.34 8.40 0.68
CA VAL A 111 -2.49 9.78 1.19
C VAL A 111 -3.35 9.82 2.46
N GLY A 112 -4.48 9.11 2.45
CA GLY A 112 -5.39 9.08 3.60
C GLY A 112 -4.77 8.43 4.83
N SER A 113 -4.01 7.35 4.67
CA SER A 113 -3.31 6.70 5.79
C SER A 113 -2.21 7.60 6.36
N SER A 114 -1.46 8.29 5.51
CA SER A 114 -0.44 9.27 5.94
C SER A 114 -1.07 10.43 6.72
N ALA A 115 -2.24 10.93 6.27
CA ALA A 115 -2.95 11.99 6.96
C ALA A 115 -3.46 11.53 8.34
N VAL A 116 -4.07 10.35 8.43
CA VAL A 116 -4.55 9.78 9.70
C VAL A 116 -3.39 9.53 10.65
N SER A 117 -2.27 8.99 10.17
CA SER A 117 -1.07 8.76 10.98
C SER A 117 -0.47 10.06 11.49
N ALA A 118 -0.37 11.11 10.66
CA ALA A 118 0.13 12.41 11.07
C ALA A 118 -0.73 13.02 12.19
N VAL A 119 -2.07 12.99 12.06
CA VAL A 119 -2.99 13.47 13.10
C VAL A 119 -2.87 12.64 14.38
N TRP A 120 -2.74 11.32 14.26
CA TRP A 120 -2.54 10.44 15.41
C TRP A 120 -1.25 10.72 16.15
N SER A 121 -0.13 10.87 15.42
CA SER A 121 1.17 11.21 16.02
C SER A 121 1.14 12.58 16.71
N MET A 122 0.45 13.57 16.12
CA MET A 122 0.21 14.86 16.76
C MET A 122 -0.57 14.73 18.08
N MET A 123 -1.65 13.92 18.08
CA MET A 123 -2.46 13.71 19.30
C MET A 123 -1.71 12.98 20.41
N LYS A 124 -0.69 12.20 20.05
CA LYS A 124 0.18 11.46 20.99
C LYS A 124 1.46 12.19 21.36
N ASP A 125 1.71 13.35 20.76
CA ASP A 125 2.96 14.10 20.90
C ASP A 125 4.20 13.26 20.51
N GLU A 126 4.03 12.41 19.46
CA GLU A 126 5.06 11.51 18.95
C GLU A 126 5.75 12.12 17.72
N TYR A 127 7.02 12.44 17.84
CA TYR A 127 7.83 13.06 16.78
C TYR A 127 8.57 12.00 15.94
N SER A 128 7.84 11.23 15.16
CA SER A 128 8.39 10.19 14.30
C SER A 128 8.35 10.60 12.83
N VAL A 129 9.44 10.30 12.11
CA VAL A 129 9.50 10.44 10.65
C VAL A 129 9.15 9.10 10.04
N SER A 130 8.17 9.07 9.14
CA SER A 130 7.73 7.83 8.50
C SER A 130 7.64 7.94 6.98
N GLY A 131 7.69 6.79 6.30
CA GLY A 131 7.55 6.67 4.87
C GLY A 131 7.53 5.22 4.43
N GLY A 132 6.94 4.96 3.28
CA GLY A 132 6.79 3.64 2.69
C GLY A 132 5.45 3.49 1.97
N ALA A 133 5.41 2.59 1.00
CA ALA A 133 4.19 2.24 0.28
C ALA A 133 3.19 1.45 1.15
N SER A 134 3.57 1.08 2.38
CA SER A 134 2.82 0.11 3.20
C SER A 134 1.39 0.55 3.53
N GLY A 135 1.13 1.83 3.82
CA GLY A 135 -0.21 2.34 4.04
C GLY A 135 -1.12 2.14 2.82
N ALA A 136 -0.62 2.43 1.61
CA ALA A 136 -1.32 2.16 0.36
C ALA A 136 -1.51 0.65 0.12
N ILE A 137 -0.49 -0.17 0.40
CA ILE A 137 -0.54 -1.64 0.27
C ILE A 137 -1.60 -2.23 1.20
N PHE A 138 -1.68 -1.78 2.45
CA PHE A 138 -2.76 -2.19 3.35
C PHE A 138 -4.14 -1.78 2.82
N GLY A 139 -4.24 -0.63 2.15
CA GLY A 139 -5.44 -0.23 1.42
C GLY A 139 -5.80 -1.20 0.30
N VAL A 140 -4.82 -1.63 -0.48
CA VAL A 140 -4.99 -2.66 -1.52
C VAL A 140 -5.48 -3.98 -0.91
N VAL A 141 -4.90 -4.41 0.22
CA VAL A 141 -5.33 -5.61 0.97
C VAL A 141 -6.77 -5.46 1.47
N GLY A 142 -7.12 -4.33 2.07
CA GLY A 142 -8.48 -4.05 2.55
C GLY A 142 -9.53 -4.08 1.44
N ALA A 143 -9.23 -3.43 0.31
CA ALA A 143 -10.11 -3.44 -0.87
C ALA A 143 -10.29 -4.87 -1.41
N LEU A 144 -9.20 -5.61 -1.53
CA LEU A 144 -9.22 -6.98 -2.05
C LEU A 144 -9.99 -7.92 -1.12
N LEU A 145 -9.84 -7.78 0.21
CA LEU A 145 -10.60 -8.56 1.19
C LEU A 145 -12.12 -8.39 1.00
N VAL A 146 -12.60 -7.16 0.85
CA VAL A 146 -14.04 -6.88 0.61
C VAL A 146 -14.50 -7.51 -0.71
N ILE A 147 -13.67 -7.43 -1.75
CA ILE A 147 -13.97 -8.03 -3.06
C ILE A 147 -14.06 -9.55 -2.94
N VAL A 148 -13.10 -10.18 -2.27
CA VAL A 148 -13.08 -11.64 -2.05
C VAL A 148 -14.31 -12.08 -1.27
N ILE A 149 -14.68 -11.38 -0.19
CA ILE A 149 -15.90 -11.67 0.59
C ILE A 149 -17.15 -11.58 -0.29
N ARG A 150 -17.27 -10.54 -1.13
CA ARG A 150 -18.38 -10.39 -2.08
C ARG A 150 -18.42 -11.46 -3.17
N ASN A 151 -17.29 -12.11 -3.43
CA ASN A 151 -17.15 -13.26 -4.34
C ASN A 151 -17.21 -14.61 -3.63
N ARG A 152 -17.93 -14.72 -2.50
CA ARG A 152 -18.12 -15.95 -1.74
C ARG A 152 -16.83 -16.48 -1.09
N GLY A 153 -15.94 -15.59 -0.72
CA GLY A 153 -14.70 -15.88 0.01
C GLY A 153 -13.50 -16.28 -0.83
N GLN A 154 -13.59 -16.22 -2.16
CA GLN A 154 -12.50 -16.56 -3.07
C GLN A 154 -12.49 -15.67 -4.30
N LEU A 155 -11.29 -15.29 -4.73
CA LEU A 155 -11.04 -14.57 -5.98
C LEU A 155 -9.74 -15.10 -6.58
N GLU A 156 -9.80 -15.76 -7.74
CA GLU A 156 -8.67 -16.47 -8.33
C GLU A 156 -8.00 -17.41 -7.30
N ASP A 157 -6.70 -17.22 -7.01
CA ASP A 157 -5.94 -18.03 -6.03
C ASP A 157 -5.97 -17.44 -4.62
N LEU A 158 -6.64 -16.29 -4.41
CA LEU A 158 -6.75 -15.62 -3.11
C LEU A 158 -8.07 -15.95 -2.42
N ASN A 159 -7.98 -16.22 -1.11
CA ASN A 159 -9.14 -16.34 -0.26
C ASN A 159 -9.11 -15.34 0.91
N SER A 160 -10.28 -15.09 1.50
CA SER A 160 -10.43 -14.12 2.59
C SER A 160 -9.58 -14.48 3.81
N HIS A 161 -9.40 -15.76 4.09
CA HIS A 161 -8.60 -16.22 5.23
C HIS A 161 -7.12 -15.87 5.07
N GLN A 162 -6.55 -16.10 3.89
CA GLN A 162 -5.15 -15.72 3.58
C GLN A 162 -4.92 -14.21 3.72
N LEU A 163 -5.86 -13.39 3.22
CA LEU A 163 -5.76 -11.93 3.32
C LEU A 163 -5.88 -11.42 4.76
N MET A 164 -6.80 -12.02 5.56
CA MET A 164 -6.93 -11.70 6.97
C MET A 164 -5.70 -12.10 7.78
N LEU A 165 -5.15 -13.29 7.53
CA LEU A 165 -3.92 -13.75 8.17
C LEU A 165 -2.74 -12.85 7.82
N PHE A 166 -2.59 -12.48 6.54
CA PHE A 166 -1.55 -11.56 6.11
C PHE A 166 -1.67 -10.20 6.81
N ALA A 167 -2.86 -9.59 6.80
CA ALA A 167 -3.08 -8.29 7.43
C ALA A 167 -2.86 -8.37 8.95
N GLY A 168 -3.40 -9.38 9.62
CA GLY A 168 -3.23 -9.59 11.06
C GLY A 168 -1.77 -9.82 11.46
N PHE A 169 -1.04 -10.65 10.71
CA PHE A 169 0.38 -10.91 10.96
C PHE A 169 1.23 -9.64 10.76
N ALA A 170 0.97 -8.88 9.70
CA ALA A 170 1.72 -7.66 9.42
C ALA A 170 1.46 -6.56 10.47
N ILE A 171 0.22 -6.42 10.97
CA ILE A 171 -0.10 -5.50 12.08
C ILE A 171 0.56 -5.99 13.38
N TYR A 172 0.46 -7.30 13.69
CA TYR A 172 1.11 -7.87 14.88
C TYR A 172 2.63 -7.63 14.85
N HIS A 173 3.28 -7.92 13.73
CA HIS A 173 4.71 -7.66 13.54
C HIS A 173 5.03 -6.17 13.72
N GLY A 174 4.18 -5.28 13.22
CA GLY A 174 4.33 -3.85 13.39
C GLY A 174 4.28 -3.41 14.85
N VAL A 175 3.38 -3.99 15.66
CA VAL A 175 3.29 -3.69 17.11
C VAL A 175 4.54 -4.17 17.85
N MET A 176 5.13 -5.29 17.42
CA MET A 176 6.33 -5.88 18.05
C MET A 176 7.63 -5.25 17.59
N SER A 177 7.62 -4.45 16.51
CA SER A 177 8.82 -3.88 15.89
C SER A 177 8.82 -2.36 16.03
N ALA A 178 9.93 -1.78 16.45
CA ALA A 178 10.10 -0.33 16.47
C ALA A 178 10.12 0.25 15.03
N GLY A 179 9.61 1.46 14.88
CA GLY A 179 9.67 2.21 13.61
C GLY A 179 8.63 1.81 12.57
N ILE A 180 7.64 0.98 12.91
CA ILE A 180 6.52 0.66 12.01
C ILE A 180 5.31 1.51 12.35
N ASP A 181 4.79 2.21 11.35
CA ASP A 181 3.61 3.07 11.46
C ASP A 181 2.32 2.23 11.37
N ASN A 182 1.92 1.66 12.52
CA ASN A 182 0.71 0.84 12.60
C ASN A 182 -0.57 1.63 12.33
N MET A 183 -0.58 2.92 12.65
CA MET A 183 -1.77 3.73 12.38
C MET A 183 -1.98 3.93 10.88
N ALA A 184 -0.90 4.13 10.12
CA ALA A 184 -0.97 4.13 8.66
C ALA A 184 -1.45 2.78 8.11
N HIS A 185 -1.02 1.65 8.67
CA HIS A 185 -1.46 0.33 8.24
C HIS A 185 -2.97 0.11 8.47
N ILE A 186 -3.44 0.38 9.69
CA ILE A 186 -4.85 0.19 10.06
C ILE A 186 -5.75 1.12 9.26
N SER A 187 -5.40 2.41 9.21
CA SER A 187 -6.21 3.39 8.49
C SER A 187 -6.20 3.15 6.98
N GLY A 188 -5.05 2.79 6.41
CA GLY A 188 -4.95 2.38 5.01
C GLY A 188 -5.87 1.21 4.69
N PHE A 189 -5.84 0.16 5.51
CA PHE A 189 -6.72 -1.00 5.36
C PHE A 189 -8.20 -0.61 5.38
N VAL A 190 -8.63 0.22 6.34
CA VAL A 190 -10.02 0.68 6.46
C VAL A 190 -10.44 1.50 5.24
N ILE A 191 -9.61 2.47 4.82
CA ILE A 191 -9.88 3.30 3.63
C ILE A 191 -10.02 2.42 2.39
N GLY A 192 -9.09 1.48 2.20
CA GLY A 192 -9.14 0.55 1.08
C GLY A 192 -10.36 -0.36 1.10
N ALA A 193 -10.75 -0.87 2.26
CA ALA A 193 -11.95 -1.69 2.42
C ALA A 193 -13.22 -0.91 2.03
N LEU A 194 -13.34 0.35 2.46
CA LEU A 194 -14.46 1.22 2.07
C LEU A 194 -14.47 1.47 0.56
N LEU A 195 -13.32 1.82 -0.03
CA LEU A 195 -13.22 2.06 -1.47
C LEU A 195 -13.48 0.79 -2.29
N GLY A 196 -12.96 -0.37 -1.87
CA GLY A 196 -13.26 -1.66 -2.49
C GLY A 196 -14.74 -1.96 -2.47
N GLY A 197 -15.42 -1.66 -1.35
CA GLY A 197 -16.86 -1.77 -1.21
C GLY A 197 -17.66 -0.88 -2.15
N LEU A 198 -17.20 0.33 -2.38
CA LEU A 198 -17.87 1.33 -3.23
C LEU A 198 -17.61 1.09 -4.72
N LEU A 199 -16.36 0.79 -5.08
CA LEU A 199 -15.91 0.75 -6.48
C LEU A 199 -16.13 -0.60 -7.15
N TYR A 200 -16.19 -1.70 -6.38
CA TYR A 200 -16.37 -3.03 -6.94
C TYR A 200 -17.83 -3.32 -7.24
N ARG A 201 -18.10 -3.71 -8.47
CA ARG A 201 -19.40 -4.25 -8.90
C ARG A 201 -19.19 -5.70 -9.35
N ARG A 202 -19.82 -6.63 -8.65
CA ARG A 202 -19.79 -8.03 -9.05
C ARG A 202 -20.41 -8.18 -10.45
N LYS A 203 -19.63 -8.74 -11.40
CA LYS A 203 -20.20 -9.14 -12.69
C LYS A 203 -21.17 -10.30 -12.45
N ARG A 204 -22.40 -10.13 -12.88
CA ARG A 204 -23.43 -11.20 -12.86
C ARG A 204 -23.14 -12.22 -13.94
#